data_e869db6baa02aa453bafd98f30e0e735
#
_entry.id   e869db6baa02aa453bafd98f30e0e735
#
_cell.length_a   1.000
_cell.length_b   1.000
_cell.length_c   1.000
_cell.angle_alpha   90.00
_cell.angle_beta   90.00
_cell.angle_gamma   90.00
#
_symmetry.space_group_name_H-M   'P 1'
#
loop_
_entity.id
_entity.type
_entity.pdbx_description
1 polymer ?
#
loop_
_entity_poly.entity_id
_entity_poly.type
_entity_poly.pdbx_seq_one_letter_code
_entity_poly.pdbx_strand_id
1 'polypeptide(L)'
;MRLILLGTRGGPRVGASGRNNPSNLILVNDVPYVVDCGYGTTRQLLAAGVPLNQVRHIFITHHHSDHNLEFGALFYTAWVTGLSARLDAYGPVGLEQMARDFFDYLKLDIEVRIEDEGRSDPRKLVFAHDIKKAGVVLQNDDVKVSACEVRHPLVKQAYAHRFDAKNRSIVISGDTAYAPELAEFAKGADVLVHEVMYLPGIDALVKRLPNAARLREHLLASHTLPEDVGKIAAAAEVKTLVLSHFVPGDDPSITDEQWTEGVRKHFQGPIIVGQDLMEI
;
A
#
# COMPACT_ATOMS: atom_id res chain seq x y z
N MET A 1 -3.90 -17.52 4.14
CA MET A 1 -3.61 -16.08 3.90
C MET A 1 -4.77 -15.48 3.12
N ARG A 2 -5.29 -14.31 3.51
CA ARG A 2 -6.39 -13.55 2.87
C ARG A 2 -5.87 -12.17 2.52
N LEU A 3 -6.34 -11.58 1.44
CA LEU A 3 -6.04 -10.21 1.05
C LEU A 3 -7.34 -9.41 1.02
N ILE A 4 -7.35 -8.23 1.64
CA ILE A 4 -8.45 -7.26 1.57
C ILE A 4 -7.88 -5.93 1.10
N LEU A 5 -8.43 -5.38 0.03
CA LEU A 5 -8.05 -4.06 -0.46
C LEU A 5 -8.73 -3.00 0.40
N LEU A 6 -8.00 -2.30 1.25
CA LEU A 6 -8.58 -1.26 2.12
C LEU A 6 -8.82 0.04 1.36
N GLY A 7 -7.94 0.36 0.41
CA GLY A 7 -8.06 1.53 -0.44
C GLY A 7 -7.38 1.31 -1.78
N THR A 8 -8.03 1.73 -2.85
CA THR A 8 -7.63 1.42 -4.23
C THR A 8 -7.39 2.65 -5.11
N ARG A 9 -7.46 3.86 -4.54
CA ARG A 9 -7.25 5.12 -5.26
C ARG A 9 -5.78 5.48 -5.34
N GLY A 10 -5.29 5.85 -6.51
CA GLY A 10 -4.00 6.48 -6.71
C GLY A 10 -4.03 7.99 -6.49
N GLY A 11 -2.94 8.50 -5.89
CA GLY A 11 -2.70 9.92 -5.61
C GLY A 11 -3.36 10.45 -4.33
N PRO A 12 -2.84 11.56 -3.77
CA PRO A 12 -3.11 12.01 -2.41
C PRO A 12 -4.45 12.74 -2.23
N ARG A 13 -5.24 12.89 -3.27
CA ARG A 13 -6.52 13.59 -3.17
C ARG A 13 -7.55 12.74 -2.44
N VAL A 14 -8.34 13.42 -1.60
CA VAL A 14 -9.47 12.83 -0.89
C VAL A 14 -10.76 13.37 -1.48
N GLY A 15 -11.71 12.50 -1.79
CA GLY A 15 -13.04 12.86 -2.29
C GLY A 15 -14.13 12.51 -1.29
N ALA A 16 -15.29 13.14 -1.41
CA ALA A 16 -16.46 12.86 -0.58
C ALA A 16 -17.07 11.47 -0.85
N SER A 17 -16.81 10.91 -2.01
CA SER A 17 -17.25 9.58 -2.44
C SER A 17 -16.17 8.91 -3.26
N GLY A 18 -16.27 7.59 -3.44
CA GLY A 18 -15.33 6.81 -4.23
C GLY A 18 -14.29 6.07 -3.41
N ARG A 19 -13.16 5.78 -4.01
CA ARG A 19 -12.09 4.94 -3.47
C ARG A 19 -11.29 5.68 -2.38
N ASN A 20 -10.87 4.98 -1.33
CA ASN A 20 -9.88 5.46 -0.36
C ASN A 20 -8.45 5.38 -0.92
N ASN A 21 -7.51 6.12 -0.31
CA ASN A 21 -6.11 6.08 -0.69
C ASN A 21 -5.49 4.70 -0.44
N PRO A 22 -4.34 4.38 -1.08
CA PRO A 22 -3.79 3.03 -1.09
C PRO A 22 -3.57 2.46 0.29
N SER A 23 -4.12 1.30 0.50
CA SER A 23 -3.81 0.43 1.64
C SER A 23 -4.30 -0.97 1.35
N ASN A 24 -3.55 -1.97 1.79
CA ASN A 24 -3.89 -3.37 1.64
C ASN A 24 -3.73 -4.08 2.99
N LEU A 25 -4.66 -4.97 3.31
CA LEU A 25 -4.61 -5.81 4.49
C LEU A 25 -4.35 -7.25 4.07
N ILE A 26 -3.28 -7.84 4.57
CA ILE A 26 -3.00 -9.26 4.44
C ILE A 26 -3.18 -9.89 5.82
N LEU A 27 -4.03 -10.92 5.91
CA LEU A 27 -4.24 -11.71 7.10
C LEU A 27 -3.53 -13.05 6.94
N VAL A 28 -2.57 -13.35 7.81
CA VAL A 28 -1.90 -14.65 7.90
C VAL A 28 -2.20 -15.23 9.26
N ASN A 29 -2.94 -16.36 9.30
CA ASN A 29 -3.42 -16.94 10.56
C ASN A 29 -4.09 -15.90 11.48
N ASP A 30 -4.94 -15.04 10.88
CA ASP A 30 -5.64 -13.92 11.51
C ASP A 30 -4.75 -12.79 12.07
N VAL A 31 -3.43 -12.86 11.87
CA VAL A 31 -2.53 -11.75 12.19
C VAL A 31 -2.55 -10.72 11.06
N PRO A 32 -2.87 -9.43 11.34
CA PRO A 32 -2.94 -8.40 10.32
C PRO A 32 -1.56 -7.83 9.96
N TYR A 33 -1.30 -7.77 8.65
CA TYR A 33 -0.16 -7.12 7.99
C TYR A 33 -0.74 -6.03 7.09
N VAL A 34 -0.47 -4.77 7.39
CA VAL A 34 -0.98 -3.62 6.63
C VAL A 34 0.10 -3.15 5.67
N VAL A 35 -0.20 -3.06 4.38
CA VAL A 35 0.70 -2.51 3.37
C VAL A 35 0.15 -1.18 2.89
N ASP A 36 0.89 -0.13 3.15
CA ASP A 36 0.54 1.27 3.03
C ASP A 36 -0.57 1.76 3.97
N CYS A 37 -0.46 3.01 4.35
CA CYS A 37 -1.33 3.70 5.30
C CYS A 37 -1.80 5.04 4.71
N GLY A 38 -2.48 5.01 3.57
CA GLY A 38 -3.11 6.17 2.98
C GLY A 38 -4.30 6.66 3.81
N TYR A 39 -4.84 7.82 3.43
CA TYR A 39 -6.00 8.39 4.12
C TYR A 39 -7.20 7.44 4.05
N GLY A 40 -7.81 7.15 5.20
CA GLY A 40 -8.93 6.23 5.35
C GLY A 40 -8.53 4.84 5.87
N THR A 41 -7.25 4.49 5.91
CA THR A 41 -6.77 3.16 6.32
C THR A 41 -7.31 2.73 7.68
N THR A 42 -7.27 3.61 8.68
CA THR A 42 -7.74 3.32 10.04
C THR A 42 -9.23 2.94 10.07
N ARG A 43 -10.05 3.66 9.32
CA ARG A 43 -11.50 3.36 9.21
C ARG A 43 -11.78 2.09 8.42
N GLN A 44 -11.03 1.87 7.34
CA GLN A 44 -11.18 0.69 6.49
C GLN A 44 -10.76 -0.60 7.19
N LEU A 45 -9.74 -0.57 8.07
CA LEU A 45 -9.39 -1.70 8.93
C LEU A 45 -10.58 -2.10 9.84
N LEU A 46 -11.22 -1.12 10.48
CA LEU A 46 -12.42 -1.36 11.30
C LEU A 46 -13.60 -1.90 10.47
N ALA A 47 -13.80 -1.35 9.26
CA ALA A 47 -14.84 -1.83 8.34
C ALA A 47 -14.55 -3.25 7.83
N ALA A 48 -13.28 -3.64 7.71
CA ALA A 48 -12.85 -5.00 7.41
C ALA A 48 -12.91 -5.95 8.63
N GLY A 49 -13.40 -5.47 9.78
CA GLY A 49 -13.55 -6.27 11.00
C GLY A 49 -12.27 -6.45 11.81
N VAL A 50 -11.22 -5.67 11.54
CA VAL A 50 -9.94 -5.76 12.26
C VAL A 50 -9.87 -4.69 13.35
N PRO A 51 -9.87 -5.06 14.64
CA PRO A 51 -9.62 -4.13 15.73
C PRO A 51 -8.22 -3.55 15.64
N LEU A 52 -8.07 -2.23 15.77
CA LEU A 52 -6.80 -1.54 15.56
C LEU A 52 -5.70 -2.01 16.51
N ASN A 53 -6.07 -2.35 17.76
CA ASN A 53 -5.14 -2.88 18.75
C ASN A 53 -4.60 -4.29 18.44
N GLN A 54 -5.08 -4.92 17.37
CA GLN A 54 -4.56 -6.19 16.86
C GLN A 54 -3.52 -6.01 15.74
N VAL A 55 -3.36 -4.82 15.18
CA VAL A 55 -2.33 -4.55 14.16
C VAL A 55 -0.94 -4.82 14.75
N ARG A 56 -0.15 -5.61 14.05
CA ARG A 56 1.20 -6.01 14.48
C ARG A 56 2.29 -5.59 13.51
N HIS A 57 1.97 -5.52 12.22
CA HIS A 57 2.94 -5.25 11.18
C HIS A 57 2.39 -4.23 10.18
N ILE A 58 3.21 -3.21 9.88
CA ILE A 58 2.94 -2.20 8.86
C ILE A 58 4.12 -2.20 7.88
N PHE A 59 3.82 -2.13 6.58
CA PHE A 59 4.81 -2.00 5.53
C PHE A 59 4.49 -0.78 4.69
N ILE A 60 5.44 0.12 4.52
CA ILE A 60 5.30 1.30 3.66
C ILE A 60 6.11 1.07 2.39
N THR A 61 5.46 1.18 1.24
CA THR A 61 6.12 0.98 -0.07
C THR A 61 7.03 2.14 -0.40
N HIS A 62 6.59 3.38 -0.18
CA HIS A 62 7.36 4.60 -0.40
C HIS A 62 6.77 5.80 0.34
N HIS A 63 7.49 6.94 0.34
CA HIS A 63 7.13 8.10 1.16
C HIS A 63 6.26 9.15 0.44
N HIS A 64 5.35 8.76 -0.47
CA HIS A 64 4.26 9.67 -0.85
C HIS A 64 3.15 9.66 0.20
N SER A 65 2.48 10.81 0.35
CA SER A 65 1.49 11.00 1.41
C SER A 65 0.25 10.11 1.27
N ASP A 66 -0.12 9.74 0.06
CA ASP A 66 -1.21 8.79 -0.17
C ASP A 66 -0.89 7.36 0.30
N HIS A 67 0.38 7.03 0.57
CA HIS A 67 0.81 5.73 1.09
C HIS A 67 1.14 5.74 2.58
N ASN A 68 1.30 6.91 3.21
CA ASN A 68 1.78 6.97 4.60
C ASN A 68 1.13 8.03 5.50
N LEU A 69 0.14 8.79 5.00
CA LEU A 69 -0.46 9.90 5.75
C LEU A 69 -1.07 9.46 7.09
N GLU A 70 -1.68 8.28 7.14
CA GLU A 70 -2.23 7.70 8.37
C GLU A 70 -1.25 6.77 9.12
N PHE A 71 0.01 6.65 8.71
CA PHE A 71 0.98 5.79 9.38
C PHE A 71 1.05 6.06 10.89
N GLY A 72 1.31 7.30 11.26
CA GLY A 72 1.35 7.70 12.67
C GLY A 72 -0.02 7.63 13.35
N ALA A 73 -1.07 8.06 12.66
CA ALA A 73 -2.44 8.01 13.16
C ALA A 73 -2.90 6.57 13.45
N LEU A 74 -2.48 5.59 12.61
CA LEU A 74 -2.84 4.18 12.81
C LEU A 74 -2.23 3.62 14.11
N PHE A 75 -0.93 3.76 14.32
CA PHE A 75 -0.34 3.20 15.55
C PHE A 75 -0.77 3.97 16.81
N TYR A 76 -1.03 5.29 16.71
CA TYR A 76 -1.58 6.07 17.81
C TYR A 76 -3.00 5.61 18.17
N THR A 77 -3.89 5.47 17.17
CA THR A 77 -5.26 4.99 17.42
C THR A 77 -5.29 3.54 17.89
N ALA A 78 -4.36 2.68 17.42
CA ALA A 78 -4.16 1.35 17.97
C ALA A 78 -3.81 1.41 19.46
N TRP A 79 -2.92 2.32 19.87
CA TRP A 79 -2.54 2.50 21.27
C TRP A 79 -3.72 2.96 22.13
N VAL A 80 -4.45 4.00 21.73
CA VAL A 80 -5.59 4.49 22.54
C VAL A 80 -6.73 3.48 22.61
N THR A 81 -6.83 2.55 21.67
CA THR A 81 -7.81 1.45 21.68
C THR A 81 -7.30 0.17 22.36
N GLY A 82 -6.13 0.22 23.01
CA GLY A 82 -5.64 -0.85 23.86
C GLY A 82 -4.55 -1.74 23.24
N LEU A 83 -3.72 -1.22 22.35
CA LEU A 83 -2.50 -1.92 21.90
C LEU A 83 -1.62 -2.24 23.12
N SER A 84 -1.41 -3.51 23.40
CA SER A 84 -0.61 -4.01 24.53
C SER A 84 0.58 -4.87 24.11
N ALA A 85 0.71 -5.15 22.81
CA ALA A 85 1.79 -5.94 22.24
C ALA A 85 2.60 -5.10 21.24
N ARG A 86 3.78 -5.59 20.90
CA ARG A 86 4.68 -4.96 19.94
C ARG A 86 4.03 -4.79 18.56
N LEU A 87 4.25 -3.63 17.96
CA LEU A 87 3.93 -3.29 16.58
C LEU A 87 5.23 -2.92 15.87
N ASP A 88 5.54 -3.60 14.79
CA ASP A 88 6.69 -3.35 13.94
C ASP A 88 6.26 -2.73 12.60
N ALA A 89 6.93 -1.66 12.19
CA ALA A 89 6.70 -1.01 10.90
C ALA A 89 7.98 -1.05 10.06
N TYR A 90 7.87 -1.36 8.79
CA TYR A 90 8.98 -1.47 7.84
C TYR A 90 8.73 -0.56 6.64
N GLY A 91 9.74 0.16 6.17
CA GLY A 91 9.61 1.01 4.99
C GLY A 91 10.93 1.66 4.58
N PRO A 92 10.91 2.53 3.56
CA PRO A 92 12.12 3.21 3.09
C PRO A 92 12.82 4.00 4.19
N VAL A 93 14.10 4.27 3.99
CA VAL A 93 14.89 5.12 4.89
C VAL A 93 14.16 6.44 5.17
N GLY A 94 14.02 6.76 6.46
CA GLY A 94 13.23 7.88 6.97
C GLY A 94 11.99 7.47 7.74
N LEU A 95 11.52 6.21 7.64
CA LEU A 95 10.36 5.73 8.38
C LEU A 95 10.57 5.80 9.90
N GLU A 96 11.77 5.43 10.37
CA GLU A 96 12.14 5.57 11.78
C GLU A 96 12.02 7.01 12.27
N GLN A 97 12.46 7.98 11.45
CA GLN A 97 12.35 9.40 11.80
C GLN A 97 10.89 9.85 11.80
N MET A 98 10.09 9.44 10.81
CA MET A 98 8.66 9.77 10.75
C MET A 98 7.92 9.28 12.00
N ALA A 99 8.23 8.09 12.50
CA ALA A 99 7.63 7.57 13.73
C ALA A 99 8.01 8.44 14.95
N ARG A 100 9.29 8.84 15.09
CA ARG A 100 9.74 9.76 16.15
C ARG A 100 9.05 11.11 16.07
N ASP A 101 9.02 11.71 14.88
CA ASP A 101 8.41 13.03 14.64
C ASP A 101 6.91 13.01 14.98
N PHE A 102 6.22 11.91 14.68
CA PHE A 102 4.82 11.75 15.04
C PHE A 102 4.61 11.65 16.55
N PHE A 103 5.46 10.94 17.26
CA PHE A 103 5.42 10.91 18.72
C PHE A 103 5.72 12.28 19.33
N ASP A 104 6.64 13.03 18.74
CA ASP A 104 6.95 14.39 19.19
C ASP A 104 5.77 15.34 18.90
N TYR A 105 5.10 15.20 17.75
CA TYR A 105 3.90 15.95 17.40
C TYR A 105 2.76 15.74 18.42
N LEU A 106 2.53 14.51 18.87
CA LEU A 106 1.50 14.17 19.86
C LEU A 106 2.00 14.07 21.30
N LYS A 107 3.21 14.54 21.57
CA LYS A 107 3.86 14.38 22.89
C LYS A 107 2.98 14.79 24.05
N LEU A 108 2.35 15.97 23.98
CA LEU A 108 1.51 16.49 25.07
C LEU A 108 0.33 15.57 25.38
N ASP A 109 -0.38 15.09 24.37
CA ASP A 109 -1.50 14.19 24.56
C ASP A 109 -1.06 12.82 25.08
N ILE A 110 0.04 12.29 24.58
CA ILE A 110 0.60 11.00 25.02
C ILE A 110 1.01 11.09 26.51
N GLU A 111 1.70 12.13 26.93
CA GLU A 111 2.16 12.31 28.32
C GLU A 111 0.98 12.46 29.29
N VAL A 112 -0.02 13.26 28.92
CA VAL A 112 -1.25 13.40 29.72
C VAL A 112 -1.97 12.05 29.88
N ARG A 113 -2.11 11.27 28.82
CA ARG A 113 -2.78 9.95 28.91
C ARG A 113 -1.99 8.92 29.70
N ILE A 114 -0.65 9.00 29.66
CA ILE A 114 0.18 8.13 30.52
C ILE A 114 -0.01 8.49 31.99
N GLU A 115 -0.03 9.78 32.31
CA GLU A 115 -0.18 10.25 33.70
C GLU A 115 -1.61 10.06 34.24
N ASP A 116 -2.62 10.48 33.48
CA ASP A 116 -4.02 10.50 33.93
C ASP A 116 -4.71 9.13 33.82
N GLU A 117 -4.48 8.41 32.71
CA GLU A 117 -5.14 7.13 32.43
C GLU A 117 -4.28 5.90 32.82
N GLY A 118 -3.01 6.09 33.22
CA GLY A 118 -2.09 5.00 33.55
C GLY A 118 -1.70 4.12 32.35
N ARG A 119 -1.74 4.65 31.15
CA ARG A 119 -1.39 3.90 29.92
C ARG A 119 0.08 3.59 29.87
N SER A 120 0.43 2.45 29.27
CA SER A 120 1.82 2.18 28.90
C SER A 120 2.30 3.14 27.81
N ASP A 121 3.57 3.53 27.84
CA ASP A 121 4.15 4.43 26.85
C ASP A 121 4.18 3.78 25.44
N PRO A 122 3.53 4.37 24.42
CA PRO A 122 3.46 3.80 23.08
C PRO A 122 4.83 3.75 22.39
N ARG A 123 5.78 4.60 22.79
CA ARG A 123 7.18 4.60 22.30
C ARG A 123 7.93 3.31 22.64
N LYS A 124 7.41 2.51 23.59
CA LYS A 124 7.94 1.19 23.95
C LYS A 124 7.22 0.03 23.26
N LEU A 125 6.18 0.31 22.49
CA LEU A 125 5.36 -0.69 21.79
C LEU A 125 5.54 -0.64 20.28
N VAL A 126 5.84 0.55 19.70
CA VAL A 126 5.94 0.77 18.27
C VAL A 126 7.41 0.89 17.86
N PHE A 127 7.82 0.06 16.91
CA PHE A 127 9.18 0.00 16.39
C PHE A 127 9.16 0.17 14.88
N ALA A 128 9.73 1.26 14.38
CA ALA A 128 9.93 1.46 12.96
C ALA A 128 11.33 0.98 12.54
N HIS A 129 11.43 0.43 11.32
CA HIS A 129 12.64 -0.14 10.75
C HIS A 129 12.85 0.38 9.32
N ASP A 130 13.94 1.08 9.11
CA ASP A 130 14.34 1.55 7.79
C ASP A 130 14.84 0.38 6.92
N ILE A 131 14.19 0.11 5.79
CA ILE A 131 14.66 -0.82 4.76
C ILE A 131 15.78 -0.13 3.98
N LYS A 132 17.02 -0.52 4.22
CA LYS A 132 18.21 0.10 3.61
C LYS A 132 18.52 -0.49 2.24
N LYS A 133 18.04 -1.70 1.94
CA LYS A 133 18.20 -2.41 0.65
C LYS A 133 17.13 -3.48 0.47
N ALA A 134 16.85 -3.83 -0.78
CA ALA A 134 16.00 -4.96 -1.13
C ALA A 134 16.45 -6.28 -0.49
N GLY A 135 15.51 -7.19 -0.28
CA GLY A 135 15.72 -8.50 0.35
C GLY A 135 14.65 -8.87 1.36
N VAL A 136 14.94 -9.82 2.23
CA VAL A 136 14.01 -10.22 3.30
C VAL A 136 13.95 -9.12 4.35
N VAL A 137 12.76 -8.65 4.65
CA VAL A 137 12.48 -7.59 5.65
C VAL A 137 11.85 -8.12 6.93
N LEU A 138 11.10 -9.20 6.82
CA LEU A 138 10.53 -9.92 7.98
C LEU A 138 10.49 -11.41 7.66
N GLN A 139 10.82 -12.22 8.63
CA GLN A 139 10.59 -13.68 8.57
C GLN A 139 10.23 -14.20 9.95
N ASN A 140 9.12 -14.89 10.04
CA ASN A 140 8.67 -15.61 11.23
C ASN A 140 8.16 -17.01 10.82
N ASP A 141 7.50 -17.72 11.73
CA ASP A 141 7.00 -19.09 11.49
C ASP A 141 5.84 -19.15 10.47
N ASP A 142 5.13 -18.03 10.27
CA ASP A 142 3.91 -17.96 9.46
C ASP A 142 4.15 -17.39 8.07
N VAL A 143 5.06 -16.42 7.92
CA VAL A 143 5.28 -15.67 6.68
C VAL A 143 6.71 -15.19 6.54
N LYS A 144 7.21 -15.20 5.30
CA LYS A 144 8.39 -14.46 4.89
C LYS A 144 7.93 -13.26 4.06
N VAL A 145 8.37 -12.05 4.44
CA VAL A 145 8.13 -10.82 3.67
C VAL A 145 9.45 -10.33 3.08
N SER A 146 9.45 -10.13 1.78
CA SER A 146 10.60 -9.59 1.04
C SER A 146 10.23 -8.28 0.37
N ALA A 147 11.21 -7.40 0.18
CA ALA A 147 11.09 -6.15 -0.58
C ALA A 147 11.97 -6.19 -1.83
N CYS A 148 11.48 -5.65 -2.94
CA CYS A 148 12.20 -5.42 -4.19
C CYS A 148 12.08 -3.95 -4.56
N GLU A 149 13.18 -3.32 -4.95
CA GLU A 149 13.13 -1.94 -5.45
C GLU A 149 12.36 -1.88 -6.77
N VAL A 150 11.51 -0.85 -6.91
CA VAL A 150 10.74 -0.55 -8.11
C VAL A 150 11.03 0.86 -8.60
N ARG A 151 10.56 1.19 -9.80
CA ARG A 151 10.92 2.44 -10.50
C ARG A 151 9.89 3.53 -10.24
N HIS A 152 10.13 4.38 -9.27
CA HIS A 152 9.27 5.53 -8.98
C HIS A 152 10.12 6.82 -8.95
N PRO A 153 10.37 7.46 -10.11
CA PRO A 153 11.31 8.58 -10.25
C PRO A 153 11.06 9.72 -9.26
N LEU A 154 12.16 10.34 -8.81
CA LEU A 154 12.30 11.34 -7.76
C LEU A 154 12.08 10.81 -6.34
N VAL A 155 11.41 9.69 -6.13
CA VAL A 155 11.42 8.97 -4.85
C VAL A 155 12.70 8.16 -4.77
N LYS A 156 13.49 8.37 -3.71
CA LYS A 156 14.81 7.72 -3.57
C LYS A 156 14.73 6.21 -3.43
N GLN A 157 13.68 5.73 -2.75
CA GLN A 157 13.43 4.32 -2.50
C GLN A 157 11.93 4.05 -2.60
N ALA A 158 11.54 3.14 -3.46
CA ALA A 158 10.21 2.61 -3.58
C ALA A 158 10.30 1.08 -3.68
N TYR A 159 9.42 0.37 -2.99
CA TYR A 159 9.46 -1.08 -2.85
C TYR A 159 8.15 -1.75 -3.24
N ALA A 160 8.24 -2.83 -4.00
CA ALA A 160 7.24 -3.88 -3.99
C ALA A 160 7.48 -4.80 -2.79
N HIS A 161 6.41 -5.36 -2.24
CA HIS A 161 6.49 -6.34 -1.15
C HIS A 161 5.90 -7.67 -1.58
N ARG A 162 6.59 -8.78 -1.23
CA ARG A 162 6.14 -10.14 -1.46
C ARG A 162 5.96 -10.86 -0.14
N PHE A 163 4.79 -11.42 0.07
CA PHE A 163 4.40 -12.22 1.22
C PHE A 163 4.31 -13.68 0.80
N ASP A 164 5.18 -14.51 1.33
CA ASP A 164 5.19 -15.96 1.12
C ASP A 164 4.78 -16.66 2.42
N ALA A 165 3.56 -17.20 2.49
CA ALA A 165 3.12 -18.09 3.54
C ALA A 165 3.12 -19.55 3.03
N LYS A 166 2.85 -20.52 3.91
CA LYS A 166 2.96 -21.94 3.62
C LYS A 166 2.20 -22.39 2.36
N ASN A 167 1.07 -21.79 2.07
CA ASN A 167 0.13 -22.24 1.03
C ASN A 167 -0.34 -21.12 0.07
N ARG A 168 0.18 -19.92 0.20
CA ARG A 168 -0.19 -18.79 -0.68
C ARG A 168 0.91 -17.76 -0.70
N SER A 169 1.07 -17.10 -1.87
CA SER A 169 1.95 -15.95 -2.06
C SER A 169 1.20 -14.76 -2.65
N ILE A 170 1.48 -13.56 -2.12
CA ILE A 170 0.88 -12.30 -2.56
C ILE A 170 2.00 -11.28 -2.78
N VAL A 171 1.95 -10.60 -3.93
CA VAL A 171 2.86 -9.48 -4.24
C VAL A 171 2.04 -8.20 -4.37
N ILE A 172 2.53 -7.12 -3.75
CA ILE A 172 2.00 -5.75 -3.88
C ILE A 172 3.08 -4.93 -4.58
N SER A 173 2.76 -4.33 -5.73
CA SER A 173 3.75 -3.61 -6.55
C SER A 173 4.27 -2.32 -5.89
N GLY A 174 3.45 -1.66 -5.04
CA GLY A 174 3.64 -0.23 -4.79
C GLY A 174 3.46 0.56 -6.08
N ASP A 175 3.85 1.85 -6.08
CA ASP A 175 3.85 2.67 -7.28
C ASP A 175 5.13 2.43 -8.09
N THR A 176 4.97 2.25 -9.39
CA THR A 176 6.11 1.97 -10.27
C THR A 176 5.83 2.34 -11.72
N ALA A 177 6.81 2.90 -12.41
CA ALA A 177 6.87 2.82 -13.86
C ALA A 177 7.09 1.35 -14.29
N TYR A 178 7.01 1.09 -15.59
CA TYR A 178 7.30 -0.26 -16.11
C TYR A 178 8.63 -0.79 -15.61
N ALA A 179 8.59 -1.85 -14.81
CA ALA A 179 9.74 -2.46 -14.13
C ALA A 179 9.78 -3.97 -14.42
N PRO A 180 10.50 -4.42 -15.47
CA PRO A 180 10.61 -5.85 -15.79
C PRO A 180 11.14 -6.71 -14.64
N GLU A 181 11.98 -6.14 -13.77
CA GLU A 181 12.49 -6.79 -12.55
C GLU A 181 11.41 -7.19 -11.57
N LEU A 182 10.26 -6.50 -11.58
CA LEU A 182 9.09 -6.88 -10.78
C LEU A 182 8.51 -8.22 -11.25
N ALA A 183 8.60 -8.54 -12.54
CA ALA A 183 8.13 -9.83 -13.05
C ALA A 183 8.92 -11.00 -12.43
N GLU A 184 10.24 -10.88 -12.31
CA GLU A 184 11.05 -11.92 -11.66
C GLU A 184 10.76 -11.99 -10.16
N PHE A 185 10.58 -10.86 -9.49
CA PHE A 185 10.21 -10.83 -8.07
C PHE A 185 8.82 -11.43 -7.80
N ALA A 186 7.85 -11.22 -8.68
CA ALA A 186 6.50 -11.74 -8.58
C ALA A 186 6.33 -13.16 -9.15
N LYS A 187 7.42 -13.77 -9.64
CA LYS A 187 7.35 -15.06 -10.36
C LYS A 187 6.59 -16.12 -9.58
N GLY A 188 5.59 -16.70 -10.26
CA GLY A 188 4.74 -17.77 -9.73
C GLY A 188 3.86 -17.39 -8.55
N ALA A 189 3.69 -16.09 -8.25
CA ALA A 189 2.84 -15.67 -7.16
C ALA A 189 1.36 -16.04 -7.40
N ASP A 190 0.65 -16.38 -6.33
CA ASP A 190 -0.78 -16.67 -6.42
C ASP A 190 -1.58 -15.41 -6.76
N VAL A 191 -1.16 -14.26 -6.22
CA VAL A 191 -1.79 -12.95 -6.47
C VAL A 191 -0.71 -11.89 -6.68
N LEU A 192 -0.85 -11.12 -7.75
CA LEU A 192 -0.16 -9.86 -7.95
C LEU A 192 -1.17 -8.72 -7.87
N VAL A 193 -1.04 -7.85 -6.87
CA VAL A 193 -1.72 -6.56 -6.82
C VAL A 193 -0.81 -5.54 -7.49
N HIS A 194 -1.26 -4.96 -8.59
CA HIS A 194 -0.46 -4.00 -9.36
C HIS A 194 -1.20 -2.68 -9.53
N GLU A 195 -0.48 -1.58 -9.39
CA GLU A 195 -0.97 -0.25 -9.73
C GLU A 195 -1.28 -0.13 -11.22
N VAL A 196 -2.14 0.81 -11.60
CA VAL A 196 -2.47 1.02 -13.01
C VAL A 196 -2.85 2.45 -13.31
N MET A 197 -2.34 2.97 -14.44
CA MET A 197 -2.64 4.30 -14.94
C MET A 197 -3.38 4.24 -16.28
N TYR A 198 -4.56 4.89 -16.36
CA TYR A 198 -5.33 5.01 -17.59
C TYR A 198 -5.03 6.34 -18.30
N LEU A 199 -4.19 6.28 -19.32
CA LEU A 199 -3.67 7.46 -20.02
C LEU A 199 -4.74 8.45 -20.50
N PRO A 200 -5.88 8.02 -21.13
CA PRO A 200 -6.90 8.97 -21.57
C PRO A 200 -7.52 9.80 -20.42
N GLY A 201 -7.55 9.26 -19.20
CA GLY A 201 -8.05 9.98 -18.01
C GLY A 201 -7.09 11.05 -17.47
N ILE A 202 -5.79 10.95 -17.79
CA ILE A 202 -4.75 11.85 -17.24
C ILE A 202 -4.93 13.31 -17.69
N ASP A 203 -5.27 13.54 -18.95
CA ASP A 203 -5.43 14.90 -19.45
C ASP A 203 -6.62 15.62 -18.79
N ALA A 204 -7.70 14.92 -18.48
CA ALA A 204 -8.82 15.44 -17.71
C ALA A 204 -8.43 15.72 -16.26
N LEU A 205 -7.64 14.85 -15.64
CA LEU A 205 -7.10 15.04 -14.30
C LEU A 205 -6.22 16.29 -14.22
N VAL A 206 -5.26 16.44 -15.13
CA VAL A 206 -4.32 17.58 -15.15
C VAL A 206 -5.05 18.91 -15.32
N LYS A 207 -6.08 18.97 -16.17
CA LYS A 207 -6.90 20.19 -16.35
C LYS A 207 -7.59 20.64 -15.06
N ARG A 208 -7.91 19.73 -14.15
CA ARG A 208 -8.51 20.04 -12.84
C ARG A 208 -7.51 20.56 -11.80
N LEU A 209 -6.20 20.49 -12.10
CA LEU A 209 -5.11 20.84 -11.19
C LEU A 209 -4.13 21.86 -11.82
N PRO A 210 -4.59 23.10 -12.12
CA PRO A 210 -3.79 24.06 -12.88
C PRO A 210 -2.53 24.55 -12.15
N ASN A 211 -2.44 24.33 -10.82
CA ASN A 211 -1.28 24.64 -9.99
C ASN A 211 -0.19 23.55 -9.98
N ALA A 212 -0.37 22.48 -10.75
CA ALA A 212 0.57 21.36 -10.82
C ALA A 212 1.11 21.19 -12.26
N ALA A 213 1.86 22.19 -12.75
CA ALA A 213 2.30 22.29 -14.14
C ALA A 213 3.07 21.06 -14.66
N ARG A 214 3.75 20.32 -13.79
CA ARG A 214 4.54 19.12 -14.13
C ARG A 214 3.83 17.80 -13.80
N LEU A 215 2.55 17.85 -13.40
CA LEU A 215 1.82 16.65 -12.97
C LEU A 215 1.76 15.58 -14.07
N ARG A 216 1.48 15.99 -15.31
CA ARG A 216 1.41 15.03 -16.44
C ARG A 216 2.74 14.31 -16.66
N GLU A 217 3.84 15.07 -16.64
CA GLU A 217 5.21 14.52 -16.77
C GLU A 217 5.51 13.52 -15.64
N HIS A 218 5.18 13.91 -14.40
CA HIS A 218 5.35 13.05 -13.24
C HIS A 218 4.57 11.74 -13.38
N LEU A 219 3.27 11.80 -13.69
CA LEU A 219 2.43 10.61 -13.79
C LEU A 219 2.94 9.64 -14.87
N LEU A 220 3.31 10.16 -16.05
CA LEU A 220 3.84 9.33 -17.13
C LEU A 220 5.19 8.68 -16.80
N ALA A 221 6.00 9.31 -15.97
CA ALA A 221 7.30 8.79 -15.57
C ALA A 221 7.22 7.78 -14.41
N SER A 222 6.11 7.78 -13.65
CA SER A 222 6.04 7.15 -12.33
C SER A 222 5.03 6.01 -12.24
N HIS A 223 4.15 5.85 -13.23
CA HIS A 223 3.07 4.84 -13.17
C HIS A 223 3.04 3.94 -14.41
N THR A 224 2.40 2.78 -14.28
CA THR A 224 2.39 1.73 -15.29
C THR A 224 1.08 1.73 -16.10
N LEU A 225 1.18 1.70 -17.42
CA LEU A 225 0.03 1.56 -18.32
C LEU A 225 -0.54 0.14 -18.29
N PRO A 226 -1.86 -0.07 -18.60
CA PRO A 226 -2.49 -1.38 -18.55
C PRO A 226 -1.78 -2.45 -19.39
N GLU A 227 -1.26 -2.08 -20.57
CA GLU A 227 -0.54 -3.01 -21.45
C GLU A 227 0.76 -3.50 -20.78
N ASP A 228 1.51 -2.62 -20.10
CA ASP A 228 2.74 -2.97 -19.42
C ASP A 228 2.48 -3.77 -18.14
N VAL A 229 1.38 -3.50 -17.42
CA VAL A 229 0.90 -4.37 -16.33
C VAL A 229 0.65 -5.79 -16.84
N GLY A 230 0.00 -5.92 -18.00
CA GLY A 230 -0.22 -7.21 -18.64
C GLY A 230 1.06 -7.97 -18.99
N LYS A 231 2.08 -7.26 -19.48
CA LYS A 231 3.42 -7.84 -19.77
C LYS A 231 4.09 -8.34 -18.51
N ILE A 232 4.04 -7.56 -17.41
CA ILE A 232 4.61 -7.96 -16.11
C ILE A 232 3.88 -9.20 -15.58
N ALA A 233 2.56 -9.20 -15.55
CA ALA A 233 1.76 -10.32 -15.04
C ALA A 233 2.00 -11.62 -15.83
N ALA A 234 2.10 -11.52 -17.17
CA ALA A 234 2.39 -12.66 -18.04
C ALA A 234 3.82 -13.19 -17.81
N ALA A 235 4.82 -12.32 -17.77
CA ALA A 235 6.23 -12.70 -17.56
C ALA A 235 6.45 -13.29 -16.14
N ALA A 236 5.70 -12.82 -15.16
CA ALA A 236 5.73 -13.33 -13.79
C ALA A 236 4.96 -14.65 -13.62
N GLU A 237 4.18 -15.07 -14.61
CA GLU A 237 3.35 -16.30 -14.52
C GLU A 237 2.44 -16.30 -13.26
N VAL A 238 1.89 -15.13 -12.90
CA VAL A 238 1.01 -15.04 -11.73
C VAL A 238 -0.32 -15.73 -11.97
N LYS A 239 -0.92 -16.32 -10.91
CA LYS A 239 -2.20 -17.02 -11.06
C LYS A 239 -3.37 -16.04 -11.17
N THR A 240 -3.32 -14.92 -10.48
CA THR A 240 -4.35 -13.87 -10.49
C THR A 240 -3.70 -12.50 -10.46
N LEU A 241 -4.14 -11.61 -11.35
CA LEU A 241 -3.79 -10.20 -11.33
C LEU A 241 -4.93 -9.40 -10.72
N VAL A 242 -4.62 -8.53 -9.77
CA VAL A 242 -5.54 -7.56 -9.17
C VAL A 242 -5.05 -6.16 -9.53
N LEU A 243 -5.88 -5.38 -10.19
CA LEU A 243 -5.60 -3.96 -10.46
C LEU A 243 -6.03 -3.15 -9.25
N SER A 244 -5.16 -2.27 -8.78
CA SER A 244 -5.39 -1.37 -7.66
C SER A 244 -4.67 -0.05 -7.91
N HIS A 245 -4.67 0.87 -6.95
CA HIS A 245 -4.00 2.18 -7.10
C HIS A 245 -4.29 2.83 -8.46
N PHE A 246 -5.59 3.05 -8.73
CA PHE A 246 -6.05 3.56 -10.02
C PHE A 246 -5.67 5.03 -10.22
N VAL A 247 -5.04 5.37 -11.35
CA VAL A 247 -4.65 6.73 -11.72
C VAL A 247 -5.29 7.10 -13.08
N PRO A 248 -6.29 8.01 -13.12
CA PRO A 248 -6.99 8.66 -12.01
C PRO A 248 -7.98 7.72 -11.32
N GLY A 249 -8.02 7.73 -9.98
CA GLY A 249 -8.92 6.86 -9.21
C GLY A 249 -10.28 7.48 -8.87
N ASP A 250 -10.54 8.70 -9.33
CA ASP A 250 -11.74 9.49 -9.02
C ASP A 250 -12.62 9.79 -10.24
N ASP A 251 -12.40 9.10 -11.35
CA ASP A 251 -13.21 9.23 -12.56
C ASP A 251 -14.14 8.02 -12.72
N PRO A 252 -15.43 8.14 -12.37
CA PRO A 252 -16.37 7.03 -12.45
C PRO A 252 -16.78 6.68 -13.90
N SER A 253 -16.35 7.47 -14.87
CA SER A 253 -16.62 7.17 -16.29
C SER A 253 -15.67 6.13 -16.89
N ILE A 254 -14.56 5.84 -16.20
CA ILE A 254 -13.61 4.82 -16.63
C ILE A 254 -14.14 3.45 -16.21
N THR A 255 -14.50 2.62 -17.20
CA THR A 255 -15.10 1.30 -16.96
C THR A 255 -14.05 0.23 -16.67
N ASP A 256 -14.49 -0.90 -16.12
CA ASP A 256 -13.61 -2.05 -15.85
C ASP A 256 -12.98 -2.59 -17.14
N GLU A 257 -13.70 -2.54 -18.28
CA GLU A 257 -13.18 -2.91 -19.58
C GLU A 257 -12.01 -2.01 -20.00
N GLN A 258 -12.13 -0.70 -19.78
CA GLN A 258 -11.07 0.26 -20.12
C GLN A 258 -9.81 0.04 -19.27
N TRP A 259 -9.94 -0.37 -18.00
CA TRP A 259 -8.79 -0.74 -17.16
C TRP A 259 -8.14 -2.05 -17.61
N THR A 260 -8.91 -2.99 -18.16
CA THR A 260 -8.43 -4.35 -18.43
C THR A 260 -8.07 -4.62 -19.90
N GLU A 261 -8.56 -3.81 -20.86
CA GLU A 261 -8.33 -4.02 -22.29
C GLU A 261 -6.83 -4.14 -22.65
N GLY A 262 -6.02 -3.21 -22.17
CA GLY A 262 -4.58 -3.25 -22.40
C GLY A 262 -3.91 -4.47 -21.76
N VAL A 263 -4.33 -4.83 -20.55
CA VAL A 263 -3.81 -5.99 -19.81
C VAL A 263 -4.08 -7.29 -20.58
N ARG A 264 -5.31 -7.43 -21.12
CA ARG A 264 -5.76 -8.63 -21.86
C ARG A 264 -4.95 -8.92 -23.12
N LYS A 265 -4.22 -7.95 -23.66
CA LYS A 265 -3.34 -8.19 -24.81
C LYS A 265 -2.18 -9.14 -24.48
N HIS A 266 -1.78 -9.22 -23.21
CA HIS A 266 -0.62 -9.99 -22.79
C HIS A 266 -0.92 -11.05 -21.71
N PHE A 267 -1.89 -10.81 -20.84
CA PHE A 267 -2.22 -11.71 -19.74
C PHE A 267 -3.61 -12.31 -19.90
N GLN A 268 -3.69 -13.65 -19.95
CA GLN A 268 -4.92 -14.41 -20.16
C GLN A 268 -5.51 -15.01 -18.87
N GLY A 269 -4.82 -14.86 -17.74
CA GLY A 269 -5.30 -15.33 -16.45
C GLY A 269 -6.46 -14.46 -15.90
N PRO A 270 -6.98 -14.80 -14.72
CA PRO A 270 -7.95 -13.98 -13.99
C PRO A 270 -7.44 -12.57 -13.73
N ILE A 271 -8.23 -11.54 -14.09
CA ILE A 271 -7.99 -10.13 -13.79
C ILE A 271 -9.14 -9.62 -12.94
N ILE A 272 -8.83 -9.04 -11.80
CA ILE A 272 -9.78 -8.43 -10.89
C ILE A 272 -9.54 -6.92 -10.89
N VAL A 273 -10.59 -6.14 -11.19
CA VAL A 273 -10.56 -4.68 -10.96
C VAL A 273 -10.91 -4.45 -9.50
N GLY A 274 -9.91 -4.07 -8.72
CA GLY A 274 -10.02 -3.96 -7.27
C GLY A 274 -11.02 -2.89 -6.84
N GLN A 275 -11.71 -3.15 -5.73
CA GLN A 275 -12.61 -2.20 -5.06
C GLN A 275 -12.27 -2.18 -3.56
N ASP A 276 -12.56 -1.06 -2.93
CA ASP A 276 -12.35 -0.94 -1.48
C ASP A 276 -13.18 -1.99 -0.72
N LEU A 277 -12.56 -2.60 0.28
CA LEU A 277 -13.08 -3.71 1.11
C LEU A 277 -13.31 -5.02 0.34
N MET A 278 -12.85 -5.13 -0.92
CA MET A 278 -12.89 -6.40 -1.64
C MET A 278 -11.90 -7.39 -1.01
N GLU A 279 -12.39 -8.59 -0.72
CA GLU A 279 -11.59 -9.72 -0.27
C GLU A 279 -11.25 -10.64 -1.46
N ILE A 280 -9.99 -11.11 -1.49
CA ILE A 280 -9.41 -11.92 -2.57
C ILE A 280 -8.74 -13.16 -2.00
#